data_4f1d6a37e4f9a8dbdc2d634a131bf2c9
#
_entry.id   4f1d6a37e4f9a8dbdc2d634a131bf2c9
#
_cell.length_a   1.000
_cell.length_b   1.000
_cell.length_c   1.000
_cell.angle_alpha   90.00
_cell.angle_beta   90.00
_cell.angle_gamma   90.00
#
_symmetry.space_group_name_H-M   'P 1'
#
loop_
_entity.id
_entity.type
_entity.pdbx_description
1 polymer ?
#
loop_
_entity_poly.entity_id
_entity_poly.type
_entity_poly.pdbx_seq_one_letter_code
_entity_poly.pdbx_strand_id
1 'polypeptide(L)'
;MICLDPDSPDIGRSTSSAPAAFTPSVRWGIGVDAEDFQLSPTVSSDRFSFHLLRPDSSLVAGYWALRSAIFCAEQHLFEACDRDEHDAIAYPIAAISHTTAKAGSVVGVVRILERSPRVWFGGRLGVQADFRRHNQIGKGLIWKAVTTAHGWGCDRFLATVQIRNVPFFQRLHWESIEELEIRGLPHRLMEADLAYYRPGQTHARQAVA
;
A
#
# COMPACT_ATOMS: atom_id res chain seq x y z
N MET A 1 4.00 9.28 -6.11
CA MET A 1 4.52 7.88 -6.13
C MET A 1 3.31 6.99 -6.28
N ILE A 2 3.31 6.04 -7.21
CA ILE A 2 2.13 5.28 -7.58
C ILE A 2 2.50 3.85 -7.85
N CYS A 3 1.72 2.92 -7.29
CA CYS A 3 1.64 1.54 -7.69
C CYS A 3 0.21 1.26 -8.14
N LEU A 4 0.05 0.70 -9.33
CA LEU A 4 -1.24 0.26 -9.87
C LEU A 4 -1.31 -1.27 -9.83
N ASP A 5 -2.52 -1.82 -9.76
CA ASP A 5 -2.72 -3.26 -9.87
C ASP A 5 -2.80 -3.68 -11.33
N PRO A 6 -2.16 -4.79 -11.73
CA PRO A 6 -2.17 -5.27 -13.11
C PRO A 6 -3.52 -5.77 -13.60
N ASP A 7 -4.44 -6.12 -12.70
CA ASP A 7 -5.78 -6.63 -13.03
C ASP A 7 -6.90 -5.58 -12.87
N SER A 8 -6.58 -4.31 -12.95
CA SER A 8 -7.61 -3.28 -13.12
C SER A 8 -8.42 -3.58 -14.42
N PRO A 9 -9.77 -3.51 -14.40
CA PRO A 9 -10.66 -4.09 -15.44
C PRO A 9 -10.53 -3.55 -16.87
N ASP A 10 -9.52 -2.77 -17.18
CA ASP A 10 -9.23 -2.22 -18.51
C ASP A 10 -8.01 -2.82 -19.21
N ILE A 11 -7.50 -3.94 -18.75
CA ILE A 11 -6.49 -4.68 -19.50
C ILE A 11 -7.23 -5.56 -20.49
N GLY A 12 -7.37 -5.09 -21.73
CA GLY A 12 -7.93 -5.86 -22.82
C GLY A 12 -7.18 -7.18 -23.00
N ARG A 13 -7.70 -8.27 -22.46
CA ARG A 13 -7.33 -9.63 -22.76
C ARG A 13 -8.56 -10.47 -23.11
N SER A 14 -8.52 -10.98 -24.32
CA SER A 14 -9.44 -12.01 -24.82
C SER A 14 -9.29 -13.31 -24.02
N THR A 15 -10.41 -13.80 -23.57
CA THR A 15 -10.83 -15.19 -23.33
C THR A 15 -9.81 -16.20 -22.86
N SER A 16 -10.00 -16.75 -21.64
CA SER A 16 -10.15 -18.19 -21.39
C SER A 16 -10.49 -18.48 -19.93
N SER A 17 -11.59 -19.23 -19.75
CA SER A 17 -12.02 -20.06 -18.61
C SER A 17 -11.99 -19.42 -17.19
N ALA A 18 -13.19 -19.20 -16.67
CA ALA A 18 -13.47 -18.93 -15.27
C ALA A 18 -12.97 -20.09 -14.36
N PRO A 19 -12.19 -19.83 -13.32
CA PRO A 19 -12.12 -20.72 -12.18
C PRO A 19 -13.28 -20.45 -11.23
N ALA A 20 -13.69 -21.51 -10.54
CA ALA A 20 -14.83 -21.60 -9.64
C ALA A 20 -14.90 -20.43 -8.62
N ALA A 21 -16.13 -20.05 -8.33
CA ALA A 21 -16.48 -19.05 -7.32
C ALA A 21 -15.78 -19.31 -6.00
N PHE A 22 -14.77 -18.51 -5.71
CA PHE A 22 -14.15 -18.43 -4.40
C PHE A 22 -14.97 -17.44 -3.57
N THR A 23 -15.73 -17.96 -2.60
CA THR A 23 -16.36 -17.12 -1.58
C THR A 23 -15.27 -16.64 -0.63
N PRO A 24 -14.95 -15.35 -0.59
CA PRO A 24 -13.98 -14.85 0.39
C PRO A 24 -14.66 -14.86 1.76
N SER A 25 -14.27 -15.81 2.60
CA SER A 25 -14.50 -15.65 4.03
C SER A 25 -13.63 -14.51 4.50
N VAL A 26 -14.24 -13.36 4.76
CA VAL A 26 -13.59 -12.21 5.38
C VAL A 26 -13.03 -12.65 6.72
N ARG A 27 -11.75 -13.00 6.74
CA ARG A 27 -11.03 -13.32 7.98
C ARG A 27 -10.70 -12.04 8.75
N TRP A 28 -11.72 -11.42 9.32
CA TRP A 28 -11.52 -10.51 10.46
C TRP A 28 -11.30 -11.28 11.77
N GLY A 29 -11.23 -12.60 11.70
CA GLY A 29 -11.16 -13.52 12.82
C GLY A 29 -9.88 -14.35 12.87
N ILE A 30 -8.70 -13.74 12.76
CA ILE A 30 -7.55 -14.28 13.47
C ILE A 30 -7.70 -13.69 14.87
N GLY A 31 -8.03 -14.54 15.85
CA GLY A 31 -8.09 -14.18 17.26
C GLY A 31 -6.70 -13.78 17.76
N VAL A 32 -6.31 -12.58 17.46
CA VAL A 32 -5.31 -11.81 18.16
C VAL A 32 -6.14 -10.89 19.05
N ASP A 33 -6.08 -11.11 20.34
CA ASP A 33 -6.74 -10.30 21.34
C ASP A 33 -6.43 -8.83 21.09
N ALA A 34 -7.43 -7.97 21.27
CA ALA A 34 -7.33 -6.54 20.99
C ALA A 34 -6.23 -5.83 21.83
N GLU A 35 -5.63 -6.54 22.77
CA GLU A 35 -4.58 -6.04 23.66
C GLU A 35 -3.17 -6.24 23.09
N ASP A 36 -2.94 -7.19 22.19
CA ASP A 36 -1.63 -7.38 21.54
C ASP A 36 -1.37 -6.40 20.35
N PHE A 37 -2.37 -5.58 20.03
CA PHE A 37 -2.23 -4.49 19.07
C PHE A 37 -1.78 -3.16 19.71
N GLN A 38 -1.22 -3.21 20.91
CA GLN A 38 -0.40 -2.11 21.41
C GLN A 38 0.86 -2.05 20.56
N LEU A 39 0.75 -1.27 19.49
CA LEU A 39 1.86 -0.69 18.79
C LEU A 39 2.83 -0.15 19.84
N SER A 40 3.96 -0.84 20.03
CA SER A 40 5.07 -0.23 20.75
C SER A 40 5.30 1.14 20.14
N PRO A 41 5.19 2.21 20.93
CA PRO A 41 5.40 3.54 20.44
C PRO A 41 6.86 3.68 20.10
N THR A 42 7.15 4.43 19.07
CA THR A 42 8.45 4.99 18.71
C THR A 42 9.04 4.44 17.42
N VAL A 43 8.47 4.90 16.30
CA VAL A 43 9.30 5.59 15.34
C VAL A 43 8.76 7.00 15.27
N SER A 44 9.28 7.79 16.13
CA SER A 44 9.20 9.20 16.11
C SER A 44 10.01 9.75 14.92
N SER A 45 9.38 9.88 13.77
CA SER A 45 9.34 11.24 13.34
C SER A 45 8.07 11.80 14.02
N ASP A 46 8.20 12.72 14.93
CA ASP A 46 7.11 13.39 15.66
C ASP A 46 6.06 14.03 14.74
N ARG A 47 6.15 13.77 13.45
CA ARG A 47 5.39 14.41 12.39
C ARG A 47 4.37 13.50 11.70
N PHE A 48 4.60 12.18 11.63
CA PHE A 48 3.73 11.24 10.90
C PHE A 48 3.61 9.89 11.62
N SER A 49 2.42 9.28 11.57
CA SER A 49 2.20 7.89 11.99
C SER A 49 1.53 7.08 10.88
N PHE A 50 1.66 5.75 10.93
CA PHE A 50 1.21 4.84 9.85
C PHE A 50 0.26 3.79 10.44
N HIS A 51 -0.98 3.77 9.97
CA HIS A 51 -2.05 2.98 10.55
C HIS A 51 -2.70 2.07 9.51
N LEU A 52 -2.87 0.80 9.87
CA LEU A 52 -3.83 -0.08 9.22
C LEU A 52 -5.23 0.40 9.64
N LEU A 53 -6.08 0.73 8.67
CA LEU A 53 -7.40 1.26 8.95
C LEU A 53 -8.42 0.14 9.08
N ARG A 54 -9.22 0.21 10.12
CA ARG A 54 -10.42 -0.62 10.28
C ARG A 54 -11.61 0.04 9.56
N PRO A 55 -12.63 -0.73 9.15
CA PRO A 55 -13.80 -0.19 8.46
C PRO A 55 -14.55 0.89 9.25
N ASP A 56 -14.54 0.82 10.57
CA ASP A 56 -15.17 1.75 11.51
C ASP A 56 -14.30 2.96 11.87
N SER A 57 -13.08 3.05 11.33
CA SER A 57 -12.17 4.16 11.61
C SER A 57 -12.70 5.48 11.03
N SER A 58 -12.65 6.55 11.82
CA SER A 58 -12.95 7.92 11.36
C SER A 58 -12.02 8.42 10.25
N LEU A 59 -10.87 7.76 10.06
CA LEU A 59 -9.88 8.10 9.03
C LEU A 59 -10.24 7.54 7.64
N VAL A 60 -11.19 6.61 7.55
CA VAL A 60 -11.57 5.95 6.28
C VAL A 60 -12.07 6.96 5.25
N ALA A 61 -12.86 7.95 5.67
CA ALA A 61 -13.32 9.01 4.77
C ALA A 61 -12.16 9.82 4.19
N GLY A 62 -11.17 10.17 5.01
CA GLY A 62 -9.95 10.87 4.56
C GLY A 62 -9.08 10.02 3.64
N TYR A 63 -9.00 8.71 3.89
CA TYR A 63 -8.30 7.77 3.02
C TYR A 63 -8.90 7.73 1.61
N TRP A 64 -10.22 7.61 1.48
CA TRP A 64 -10.88 7.60 0.17
C TRP A 64 -10.81 8.96 -0.53
N ALA A 65 -10.97 10.05 0.22
CA ALA A 65 -10.86 11.39 -0.34
C ALA A 65 -9.46 11.65 -0.92
N LEU A 66 -8.40 11.23 -0.21
CA LEU A 66 -7.03 11.40 -0.70
C LEU A 66 -6.74 10.50 -1.91
N ARG A 67 -7.26 9.26 -1.97
CA ARG A 67 -7.13 8.41 -3.15
C ARG A 67 -7.77 9.06 -4.37
N SER A 68 -9.01 9.51 -4.24
CA SER A 68 -9.72 10.20 -5.34
C SER A 68 -8.98 11.45 -5.78
N ALA A 69 -8.49 12.28 -4.86
CA ALA A 69 -7.72 13.47 -5.19
C ALA A 69 -6.44 13.15 -5.98
N ILE A 70 -5.73 12.07 -5.61
CA ILE A 70 -4.47 11.69 -6.27
C ILE A 70 -4.73 10.98 -7.60
N PHE A 71 -5.57 9.94 -7.61
CA PHE A 71 -5.66 9.03 -8.75
C PHE A 71 -6.66 9.49 -9.81
N CYS A 72 -7.71 10.21 -9.41
CA CYS A 72 -8.68 10.76 -10.36
C CYS A 72 -8.38 12.22 -10.71
N ALA A 73 -8.37 13.13 -9.73
CA ALA A 73 -8.29 14.56 -10.00
C ALA A 73 -6.89 15.04 -10.44
N GLU A 74 -5.81 14.51 -9.84
CA GLU A 74 -4.45 14.99 -10.16
C GLU A 74 -3.84 14.23 -11.33
N GLN A 75 -4.01 12.90 -11.37
CA GLN A 75 -3.28 12.06 -12.31
C GLN A 75 -4.11 11.59 -13.48
N HIS A 76 -5.43 11.80 -13.41
CA HIS A 76 -6.39 11.41 -14.45
C HIS A 76 -6.28 9.93 -14.86
N LEU A 77 -5.86 9.06 -13.93
CA LEU A 77 -5.75 7.62 -14.18
C LEU A 77 -7.11 6.94 -14.18
N PHE A 78 -8.09 7.55 -13.49
CA PHE A 78 -9.47 7.10 -13.42
C PHE A 78 -10.39 8.31 -13.62
N GLU A 79 -11.45 8.13 -14.41
CA GLU A 79 -12.36 9.24 -14.74
C GLU A 79 -13.15 9.77 -13.54
N ALA A 80 -13.79 8.86 -12.80
CA ALA A 80 -14.68 9.24 -11.70
C ALA A 80 -14.25 8.67 -10.33
N CYS A 81 -13.79 7.43 -10.31
CA CYS A 81 -13.48 6.71 -9.07
C CYS A 81 -12.32 5.74 -9.28
N ASP A 82 -11.38 5.73 -8.35
CA ASP A 82 -10.25 4.80 -8.37
C ASP A 82 -10.52 3.48 -7.63
N ARG A 83 -11.73 3.30 -7.10
CA ARG A 83 -12.15 2.07 -6.42
C ARG A 83 -12.40 0.97 -7.42
N ASP A 84 -12.02 -0.24 -7.05
CA ASP A 84 -12.22 -1.45 -7.81
C ASP A 84 -12.70 -2.61 -6.91
N GLU A 85 -12.95 -3.76 -7.49
CA GLU A 85 -13.41 -4.96 -6.78
C GLU A 85 -12.42 -5.43 -5.69
N HIS A 86 -11.14 -5.18 -5.89
CA HIS A 86 -10.11 -5.53 -4.91
C HIS A 86 -10.24 -4.74 -3.62
N ASP A 87 -10.85 -3.57 -3.62
CA ASP A 87 -11.04 -2.76 -2.40
C ASP A 87 -11.96 -3.44 -1.38
N ALA A 88 -12.79 -4.40 -1.81
CA ALA A 88 -13.66 -5.19 -0.92
C ALA A 88 -12.87 -6.15 -0.01
N ILE A 89 -11.69 -6.57 -0.45
CA ILE A 89 -10.81 -7.52 0.26
C ILE A 89 -9.47 -6.91 0.68
N ALA A 90 -9.21 -5.68 0.28
CA ALA A 90 -7.96 -5.00 0.58
C ALA A 90 -7.93 -4.41 1.99
N TYR A 91 -6.73 -4.30 2.52
CA TYR A 91 -6.44 -3.68 3.81
C TYR A 91 -5.88 -2.27 3.56
N PRO A 92 -6.65 -1.22 3.88
CA PRO A 92 -6.21 0.16 3.70
C PRO A 92 -5.21 0.56 4.79
N ILE A 93 -4.12 1.23 4.39
CA ILE A 93 -3.10 1.79 5.28
C ILE A 93 -2.98 3.28 4.99
N ALA A 94 -2.98 4.10 6.03
CA ALA A 94 -2.86 5.55 5.94
C ALA A 94 -1.66 6.08 6.72
N ALA A 95 -1.05 7.14 6.19
CA ALA A 95 -0.14 8.00 6.90
C ALA A 95 -0.90 9.21 7.44
N ILE A 96 -0.76 9.47 8.73
CA ILE A 96 -1.44 10.57 9.44
C ILE A 96 -0.41 11.65 9.80
N SER A 97 -0.73 12.90 9.50
CA SER A 97 0.10 14.03 9.88
C SER A 97 -0.18 14.46 11.33
N HIS A 98 0.91 14.73 12.06
CA HIS A 98 0.87 15.36 13.39
C HIS A 98 1.41 16.80 13.36
N THR A 99 1.68 17.32 12.16
CA THR A 99 2.10 18.73 12.02
C THR A 99 0.94 19.68 12.37
N THR A 100 1.25 20.79 13.02
CA THR A 100 0.25 21.74 13.55
C THR A 100 -0.80 22.17 12.51
N ALA A 101 -0.39 22.37 11.26
CA ALA A 101 -1.29 22.80 10.18
C ALA A 101 -2.21 21.69 9.64
N LYS A 102 -1.91 20.42 9.85
CA LYS A 102 -2.59 19.25 9.27
C LYS A 102 -2.72 18.10 10.28
N ALA A 103 -2.77 18.42 11.57
CA ALA A 103 -2.89 17.42 12.61
C ALA A 103 -4.14 16.54 12.41
N GLY A 104 -3.96 15.21 12.48
CA GLY A 104 -5.02 14.23 12.29
C GLY A 104 -5.44 13.99 10.83
N SER A 105 -4.84 14.69 9.85
CA SER A 105 -5.20 14.51 8.44
C SER A 105 -4.48 13.32 7.82
N VAL A 106 -5.18 12.58 6.95
CA VAL A 106 -4.58 11.56 6.08
C VAL A 106 -3.78 12.26 4.99
N VAL A 107 -2.47 12.02 4.97
CA VAL A 107 -1.52 12.64 4.02
C VAL A 107 -0.82 11.63 3.11
N GLY A 108 -1.08 10.36 3.31
CA GLY A 108 -0.59 9.29 2.45
C GLY A 108 -1.44 8.04 2.58
N VAL A 109 -1.48 7.25 1.52
CA VAL A 109 -2.34 6.06 1.39
C VAL A 109 -1.58 4.94 0.69
N VAL A 110 -1.90 3.71 1.04
CA VAL A 110 -1.57 2.50 0.30
C VAL A 110 -2.60 1.44 0.64
N ARG A 111 -2.89 0.50 -0.25
CA ARG A 111 -3.64 -0.72 0.08
C ARG A 111 -2.77 -1.94 -0.10
N ILE A 112 -3.04 -2.98 0.67
CA ILE A 112 -2.46 -4.31 0.50
C ILE A 112 -3.56 -5.35 0.41
N LEU A 113 -3.33 -6.42 -0.35
CA LEU A 113 -4.27 -7.53 -0.47
C LEU A 113 -3.53 -8.83 -0.78
N GLU A 114 -4.07 -9.93 -0.28
CA GLU A 114 -3.62 -11.27 -0.66
C GLU A 114 -4.34 -11.68 -1.95
N ARG A 115 -3.60 -11.91 -3.04
CA ARG A 115 -4.16 -12.30 -4.36
C ARG A 115 -4.20 -13.81 -4.57
N SER A 116 -3.26 -14.50 -3.99
CA SER A 116 -3.24 -15.96 -3.89
C SER A 116 -2.57 -16.35 -2.58
N PRO A 117 -2.70 -17.59 -2.09
CA PRO A 117 -2.17 -17.97 -0.79
C PRO A 117 -0.72 -17.54 -0.59
N ARG A 118 -0.49 -16.70 0.43
CA ARG A 118 0.81 -16.15 0.84
C ARG A 118 1.49 -15.21 -0.19
N VAL A 119 0.80 -14.85 -1.29
CA VAL A 119 1.29 -13.86 -2.28
C VAL A 119 0.46 -12.59 -2.16
N TRP A 120 1.11 -11.53 -1.73
CA TRP A 120 0.50 -10.23 -1.44
C TRP A 120 0.88 -9.19 -2.47
N PHE A 121 -0.03 -8.24 -2.68
CA PHE A 121 0.19 -7.10 -3.55
C PHE A 121 -0.03 -5.78 -2.80
N GLY A 122 0.89 -4.83 -3.04
CA GLY A 122 0.73 -3.43 -2.68
C GLY A 122 0.23 -2.62 -3.88
N GLY A 123 -0.78 -1.78 -3.65
CA GLY A 123 -1.33 -0.92 -4.69
C GLY A 123 -1.82 0.42 -4.14
N ARG A 124 -2.18 1.34 -5.04
CA ARG A 124 -2.70 2.67 -4.68
C ARG A 124 -1.80 3.43 -3.69
N LEU A 125 -0.47 3.28 -3.81
CA LEU A 125 0.46 4.09 -3.03
C LEU A 125 0.44 5.53 -3.52
N GLY A 126 0.04 6.45 -2.64
CA GLY A 126 -0.04 7.87 -2.93
C GLY A 126 0.32 8.73 -1.74
N VAL A 127 0.90 9.90 -1.99
CA VAL A 127 1.23 10.91 -0.98
C VAL A 127 0.66 12.25 -1.45
N GLN A 128 0.00 12.98 -0.55
CA GLN A 128 -0.53 14.32 -0.81
C GLN A 128 0.58 15.24 -1.35
N ALA A 129 0.28 16.08 -2.34
CA ALA A 129 1.26 16.88 -3.08
C ALA A 129 2.21 17.70 -2.17
N ASP A 130 1.65 18.40 -1.18
CA ASP A 130 2.40 19.23 -0.23
C ASP A 130 3.43 18.46 0.60
N PHE A 131 3.23 17.14 0.74
CA PHE A 131 4.06 16.26 1.57
C PHE A 131 5.05 15.39 0.78
N ARG A 132 5.06 15.45 -0.56
CA ARG A 132 5.93 14.59 -1.39
C ARG A 132 7.42 14.85 -1.24
N ARG A 133 7.79 16.04 -0.83
CA ARG A 133 9.20 16.39 -0.54
C ARG A 133 9.76 15.64 0.67
N HIS A 134 8.87 15.14 1.51
CA HIS A 134 9.21 14.29 2.65
C HIS A 134 9.19 12.80 2.22
N ASN A 135 10.30 12.28 1.71
CA ASN A 135 10.44 10.87 1.33
C ASN A 135 10.04 9.88 2.45
N GLN A 136 9.96 10.34 3.68
CA GLN A 136 9.60 9.56 4.86
C GLN A 136 8.19 8.96 4.76
N ILE A 137 7.20 9.67 4.19
CA ILE A 137 5.83 9.18 4.12
C ILE A 137 5.74 7.97 3.19
N GLY A 138 6.28 8.07 1.98
CA GLY A 138 6.28 6.95 1.04
C GLY A 138 7.05 5.75 1.58
N LYS A 139 8.23 5.97 2.19
CA LYS A 139 9.01 4.91 2.84
C LYS A 139 8.23 4.25 3.98
N GLY A 140 7.61 5.05 4.86
CA GLY A 140 6.85 4.54 6.00
C GLY A 140 5.61 3.75 5.57
N LEU A 141 4.91 4.18 4.52
CA LEU A 141 3.79 3.43 3.96
C LEU A 141 4.22 2.09 3.39
N ILE A 142 5.32 2.06 2.59
CA ILE A 142 5.87 0.82 2.06
C ILE A 142 6.31 -0.11 3.20
N TRP A 143 7.04 0.44 4.18
CA TRP A 143 7.46 -0.33 5.35
C TRP A 143 6.28 -0.96 6.09
N LYS A 144 5.27 -0.14 6.41
CA LYS A 144 4.06 -0.60 7.10
C LYS A 144 3.31 -1.65 6.28
N ALA A 145 3.19 -1.46 4.97
CA ALA A 145 2.53 -2.39 4.06
C ALA A 145 3.23 -3.77 4.07
N VAL A 146 4.53 -3.79 3.79
CA VAL A 146 5.29 -5.04 3.66
C VAL A 146 5.40 -5.76 5.00
N THR A 147 5.73 -5.04 6.10
CA THR A 147 5.86 -5.67 7.42
C THR A 147 4.53 -6.18 7.96
N THR A 148 3.41 -5.54 7.62
CA THR A 148 2.07 -6.03 7.97
C THR A 148 1.78 -7.35 7.27
N ALA A 149 1.93 -7.42 5.95
CA ALA A 149 1.71 -8.64 5.18
C ALA A 149 2.70 -9.75 5.60
N HIS A 150 3.98 -9.41 5.82
CA HIS A 150 4.98 -10.38 6.29
C HIS A 150 4.60 -10.95 7.66
N GLY A 151 4.12 -10.12 8.59
CA GLY A 151 3.61 -10.59 9.88
C GLY A 151 2.39 -11.52 9.78
N TRP A 152 1.64 -11.44 8.68
CA TRP A 152 0.50 -12.32 8.37
C TRP A 152 0.88 -13.56 7.57
N GLY A 153 2.18 -13.81 7.37
CA GLY A 153 2.68 -15.00 6.70
C GLY A 153 2.82 -14.87 5.19
N CYS A 154 3.04 -13.66 4.69
CA CYS A 154 3.38 -13.42 3.30
C CYS A 154 4.73 -14.06 2.96
N ASP A 155 4.80 -14.79 1.83
CA ASP A 155 6.04 -15.34 1.27
C ASP A 155 6.58 -14.45 0.14
N ARG A 156 5.68 -13.75 -0.58
CA ARG A 156 6.04 -12.84 -1.67
C ARG A 156 5.19 -11.59 -1.61
N PHE A 157 5.82 -10.43 -1.57
CA PHE A 157 5.14 -9.15 -1.61
C PHE A 157 5.50 -8.41 -2.90
N LEU A 158 4.51 -8.20 -3.75
CA LEU A 158 4.66 -7.65 -5.09
C LEU A 158 4.00 -6.29 -5.23
N ALA A 159 4.47 -5.50 -6.18
CA ALA A 159 3.80 -4.27 -6.61
C ALA A 159 4.15 -3.93 -8.05
N THR A 160 3.20 -3.33 -8.78
CA THR A 160 3.49 -2.73 -10.08
C THR A 160 3.84 -1.25 -9.90
N VAL A 161 5.03 -0.89 -10.32
CA VAL A 161 5.65 0.41 -10.07
C VAL A 161 5.88 1.15 -11.38
N GLN A 162 5.40 2.39 -11.50
CA GLN A 162 5.71 3.22 -12.65
C GLN A 162 7.24 3.39 -12.80
N ILE A 163 7.75 3.31 -14.04
CA ILE A 163 9.19 3.32 -14.33
C ILE A 163 9.94 4.46 -13.61
N ARG A 164 9.35 5.66 -13.59
CA ARG A 164 9.96 6.82 -12.89
C ARG A 164 10.19 6.61 -11.39
N ASN A 165 9.48 5.67 -10.76
CA ASN A 165 9.58 5.38 -9.33
C ASN A 165 10.45 4.15 -9.02
N VAL A 166 10.83 3.37 -10.02
CA VAL A 166 11.67 2.17 -9.85
C VAL A 166 12.95 2.45 -9.04
N PRO A 167 13.73 3.52 -9.32
CA PRO A 167 14.93 3.80 -8.52
C PRO A 167 14.65 4.07 -7.04
N PHE A 168 13.47 4.57 -6.70
CA PHE A 168 13.09 4.77 -5.30
C PHE A 168 12.80 3.43 -4.61
N PHE A 169 12.10 2.51 -5.27
CA PHE A 169 11.82 1.17 -4.74
C PHE A 169 13.09 0.32 -4.62
N GLN A 170 14.01 0.40 -5.60
CA GLN A 170 15.30 -0.30 -5.53
C GLN A 170 16.11 0.13 -4.29
N ARG A 171 16.12 1.43 -3.93
CA ARG A 171 16.74 1.92 -2.69
C ARG A 171 16.04 1.45 -1.40
N LEU A 172 14.86 0.87 -1.53
CA LEU A 172 14.10 0.26 -0.43
C LEU A 172 14.13 -1.28 -0.49
N HIS A 173 15.15 -1.85 -1.12
CA HIS A 173 15.34 -3.30 -1.23
C HIS A 173 14.18 -4.01 -1.96
N TRP A 174 13.80 -3.44 -3.12
CA TRP A 174 12.88 -4.07 -4.05
C TRP A 174 13.63 -4.44 -5.33
N GLU A 175 13.36 -5.63 -5.84
CA GLU A 175 13.93 -6.15 -7.08
C GLU A 175 12.91 -6.07 -8.22
N SER A 176 13.42 -5.80 -9.43
CA SER A 176 12.59 -5.78 -10.64
C SER A 176 12.47 -7.19 -11.20
N ILE A 177 11.23 -7.61 -11.51
CA ILE A 177 10.93 -8.93 -12.09
C ILE A 177 10.74 -8.79 -13.59
N GLU A 178 9.77 -7.99 -14.04
CA GLU A 178 9.44 -7.84 -15.46
C GLU A 178 8.91 -6.43 -15.78
N GLU A 179 8.95 -6.07 -17.05
CA GLU A 179 8.33 -4.86 -17.58
C GLU A 179 6.91 -5.16 -18.04
N LEU A 180 6.00 -4.22 -17.80
CA LEU A 180 4.61 -4.32 -18.24
C LEU A 180 4.06 -2.94 -18.54
N GLU A 181 3.00 -2.89 -19.32
CA GLU A 181 2.28 -1.68 -19.62
C GLU A 181 0.90 -1.71 -18.92
N ILE A 182 0.55 -0.64 -18.22
CA ILE A 182 -0.76 -0.47 -17.61
C ILE A 182 -1.33 0.86 -18.08
N ARG A 183 -2.48 0.82 -18.77
CA ARG A 183 -3.17 2.01 -19.29
C ARG A 183 -2.25 2.89 -20.15
N GLY A 184 -1.46 2.28 -21.03
CA GLY A 184 -0.52 2.99 -21.90
C GLY A 184 0.72 3.56 -21.19
N LEU A 185 0.91 3.27 -19.91
CA LEU A 185 2.06 3.74 -19.14
C LEU A 185 3.00 2.59 -18.79
N PRO A 186 4.31 2.75 -19.02
CA PRO A 186 5.28 1.71 -18.69
C PRO A 186 5.44 1.55 -17.17
N HIS A 187 5.36 0.32 -16.72
CA HIS A 187 5.49 -0.10 -15.33
C HIS A 187 6.50 -1.23 -15.21
N ARG A 188 6.87 -1.53 -13.99
CA ARG A 188 7.68 -2.68 -13.62
C ARG A 188 7.02 -3.45 -12.48
N LEU A 189 6.87 -4.76 -12.65
CA LEU A 189 6.56 -5.65 -11.52
C LEU A 189 7.80 -5.75 -10.66
N MET A 190 7.64 -5.47 -9.38
CA MET A 190 8.73 -5.50 -8.40
C MET A 190 8.35 -6.35 -7.20
N GLU A 191 9.35 -6.95 -6.55
CA GLU A 191 9.20 -7.77 -5.35
C GLU A 191 10.03 -7.19 -4.20
N ALA A 192 9.44 -7.17 -3.01
CA ALA A 192 10.12 -6.73 -1.80
C ALA A 192 11.02 -7.82 -1.23
N ASP A 193 12.24 -7.50 -0.83
CA ASP A 193 13.08 -8.38 -0.02
C ASP A 193 12.52 -8.47 1.42
N LEU A 194 11.80 -9.56 1.71
CA LEU A 194 11.21 -9.78 3.02
C LEU A 194 12.24 -9.94 4.15
N ALA A 195 13.48 -10.33 3.83
CA ALA A 195 14.55 -10.39 4.84
C ALA A 195 14.90 -8.99 5.36
N TYR A 196 14.75 -7.96 4.52
CA TYR A 196 14.88 -6.56 4.92
C TYR A 196 13.67 -6.09 5.74
N TYR A 197 12.44 -6.49 5.40
CA TYR A 197 11.17 -6.05 6.02
C TYR A 197 10.71 -7.01 7.12
N ARG A 198 11.47 -7.13 8.21
CA ARG A 198 11.13 -8.05 9.31
C ARG A 198 9.99 -7.52 10.17
N PRO A 199 8.97 -8.34 10.50
CA PRO A 199 7.93 -7.98 11.45
C PRO A 199 8.52 -7.55 12.81
N GLY A 200 7.90 -6.55 13.45
CA GLY A 200 8.35 -6.06 14.77
C GLY A 200 9.60 -5.17 14.76
N GLN A 201 10.25 -4.95 13.61
CA GLN A 201 11.29 -3.96 13.46
C GLN A 201 10.70 -2.59 13.07
N THR A 202 11.22 -1.54 13.68
CA THR A 202 10.85 -0.17 13.33
C THR A 202 11.81 0.40 12.30
N HIS A 203 11.30 1.21 11.36
CA HIS A 203 12.06 1.85 10.28
C HIS A 203 13.28 2.66 10.75
N ALA A 204 13.28 3.13 12.01
CA ALA A 204 14.36 3.97 12.55
C ALA A 204 15.67 3.23 12.82
N ARG A 205 15.65 1.90 12.98
CA ARG A 205 16.87 1.12 13.30
C ARG A 205 17.77 0.82 12.11
N GLN A 206 17.31 1.08 10.87
CA GLN A 206 18.06 0.75 9.65
C GLN A 206 18.76 1.96 9.02
N ALA A 207 18.64 3.14 9.60
CA ALA A 207 19.33 4.35 9.13
C ALA A 207 20.80 4.48 9.64
N VAL A 208 21.32 3.48 10.39
CA VAL A 208 22.65 3.49 10.99
C VAL A 208 23.33 2.15 10.73
N ALA A 209 23.67 1.91 9.48
CA ALA A 209 24.68 0.94 9.07
C ALA A 209 25.32 1.40 7.76
#